data_62e544356ebdc9a2e5508ec7e3e6def1
#
_entry.id   62e544356ebdc9a2e5508ec7e3e6def1
#
_cell.length_a   1.000
_cell.length_b   1.000
_cell.length_c   1.000
_cell.angle_alpha   90.00
_cell.angle_beta   90.00
_cell.angle_gamma   90.00
#
_symmetry.space_group_name_H-M   'P 1'
#
loop_
_entity.id
_entity.type
_entity.pdbx_description
1 polymer ?
#
loop_
_entity_poly.entity_id
_entity_poly.type
_entity_poly.pdbx_seq_one_letter_code
_entity_poly.pdbx_strand_id
1 'polypeptide(L)'
;VPQLPMNQDLLITAVRRFAQYKRVDEIWHDYVFATAGRPDLAEPAHRKALLRWLNAAGCRIRYPKPGEPDPFDEGLAAWWRSRGADLPHRALAELTDADTDALGDCFTELAGTPAALSPATGRVRALGPTAAAKALHALRPHTLMPWDEAIAAHLHGARDGAAYAAHQRLGRDWAARLLSEARLGPRIEDALAFAEVVGRPARPLPKMLDDYCYLAITAGAGPTPT
;
A
#
# COMPACT_ATOMS: atom_id res chain seq x y z
N VAL A 1 -3.24 5.40 -21.93
CA VAL A 1 -2.44 5.17 -20.71
C VAL A 1 -1.32 4.21 -21.08
N PRO A 2 -0.03 4.53 -20.85
CA PRO A 2 1.06 3.60 -21.14
C PRO A 2 0.87 2.32 -20.32
N GLN A 3 0.75 1.18 -21.01
CA GLN A 3 0.68 -0.11 -20.33
C GLN A 3 2.09 -0.52 -19.92
N LEU A 4 2.34 -0.62 -18.63
CA LEU A 4 3.55 -1.24 -18.10
C LEU A 4 3.48 -2.75 -18.40
N PRO A 5 4.47 -3.33 -19.11
CA PRO A 5 4.50 -4.77 -19.31
C PRO A 5 4.72 -5.47 -17.96
N MET A 6 4.02 -6.58 -17.72
CA MET A 6 4.17 -7.39 -16.52
C MET A 6 4.27 -8.85 -16.89
N ASN A 7 5.33 -9.51 -16.43
CA ASN A 7 5.52 -10.95 -16.46
C ASN A 7 6.41 -11.39 -15.28
N GLN A 8 6.57 -12.68 -15.09
CA GLN A 8 7.30 -13.23 -13.95
C GLN A 8 8.78 -12.80 -13.93
N ASP A 9 9.48 -12.76 -15.07
CA ASP A 9 10.91 -12.40 -15.14
C ASP A 9 11.14 -10.93 -14.77
N LEU A 10 10.29 -10.04 -15.28
CA LEU A 10 10.32 -8.62 -14.93
C LEU A 10 10.08 -8.41 -13.44
N LEU A 11 9.11 -9.13 -12.85
CA LEU A 11 8.84 -9.05 -11.43
C LEU A 11 10.02 -9.57 -10.59
N ILE A 12 10.58 -10.74 -10.92
CA ILE A 12 11.74 -11.31 -10.24
C ILE A 12 12.92 -10.33 -10.26
N THR A 13 13.19 -9.73 -11.42
CA THR A 13 14.26 -8.75 -11.59
C THR A 13 14.04 -7.53 -10.70
N ALA A 14 12.83 -6.99 -10.69
CA ALA A 14 12.47 -5.84 -9.88
C ALA A 14 12.60 -6.13 -8.37
N VAL A 15 12.05 -7.24 -7.93
CA VAL A 15 12.04 -7.65 -6.52
C VAL A 15 13.45 -7.90 -5.99
N ARG A 16 14.35 -8.52 -6.79
CA ARG A 16 15.77 -8.69 -6.45
C ARG A 16 16.49 -7.35 -6.33
N ARG A 17 16.24 -6.44 -7.26
CA ARG A 17 16.84 -5.09 -7.25
C ARG A 17 16.33 -4.28 -6.07
N PHE A 18 15.03 -4.36 -5.74
CA PHE A 18 14.43 -3.67 -4.61
C PHE A 18 14.95 -4.17 -3.25
N ALA A 19 15.50 -5.39 -3.18
CA ALA A 19 16.10 -5.96 -1.96
C ALA A 19 17.24 -5.12 -1.36
N GLN A 20 17.75 -4.14 -2.09
CA GLN A 20 18.79 -3.21 -1.63
C GLN A 20 18.24 -2.13 -0.68
N TYR A 21 16.92 -1.89 -0.65
CA TYR A 21 16.26 -0.87 0.20
C TYR A 21 15.92 -1.42 1.61
N LYS A 22 16.94 -1.80 2.40
CA LYS A 22 16.79 -2.52 3.69
C LYS A 22 16.02 -1.75 4.77
N ARG A 23 16.22 -0.44 4.89
CA ARG A 23 15.67 0.36 6.00
C ARG A 23 14.14 0.37 6.06
N VAL A 24 13.46 0.37 4.92
CA VAL A 24 11.99 0.37 4.87
C VAL A 24 11.45 -1.00 5.32
N ASP A 25 12.15 -2.08 4.95
CA ASP A 25 11.77 -3.44 5.34
C ASP A 25 11.94 -3.66 6.85
N GLU A 26 12.99 -3.10 7.48
CA GLU A 26 13.17 -3.18 8.95
C GLU A 26 12.00 -2.54 9.71
N ILE A 27 11.63 -1.31 9.34
CA ILE A 27 10.48 -0.61 9.97
C ILE A 27 9.15 -1.32 9.65
N TRP A 28 9.05 -1.99 8.50
CA TRP A 28 7.91 -2.83 8.18
C TRP A 28 7.80 -4.02 9.15
N HIS A 29 8.91 -4.70 9.45
CA HIS A 29 8.93 -5.79 10.43
C HIS A 29 8.55 -5.30 11.82
N ASP A 30 9.04 -4.11 12.24
CA ASP A 30 8.62 -3.49 13.51
C ASP A 30 7.11 -3.25 13.55
N TYR A 31 6.51 -2.78 12.44
CA TYR A 31 5.07 -2.57 12.33
C TYR A 31 4.29 -3.89 12.42
N VAL A 32 4.69 -4.91 11.68
CA VAL A 32 4.07 -6.24 11.71
C VAL A 32 4.16 -6.85 13.11
N PHE A 33 5.31 -6.73 13.76
CA PHE A 33 5.50 -7.20 15.13
C PHE A 33 4.58 -6.46 16.13
N ALA A 34 4.54 -5.12 16.05
CA ALA A 34 3.73 -4.29 16.94
C ALA A 34 2.22 -4.56 16.80
N THR A 35 1.77 -4.98 15.61
CA THR A 35 0.36 -5.30 15.32
C THR A 35 0.06 -6.80 15.38
N ALA A 36 1.05 -7.64 15.70
CA ALA A 36 0.96 -9.10 15.62
C ALA A 36 0.39 -9.59 14.27
N GLY A 37 0.70 -8.86 13.17
CA GLY A 37 0.18 -9.12 11.83
C GLY A 37 -1.34 -8.87 11.65
N ARG A 38 -2.00 -8.32 12.65
CA ARG A 38 -3.45 -8.03 12.67
C ARG A 38 -3.70 -6.59 13.09
N PRO A 39 -3.44 -5.62 12.21
CA PRO A 39 -3.61 -4.22 12.54
C PRO A 39 -5.07 -3.88 12.84
N ASP A 40 -5.28 -3.25 13.99
CA ASP A 40 -6.54 -2.69 14.45
C ASP A 40 -6.32 -1.22 14.84
N LEU A 41 -6.89 -0.29 14.08
CA LEU A 41 -6.72 1.14 14.37
C LEU A 41 -7.63 1.63 15.50
N ALA A 42 -8.43 0.79 16.15
CA ALA A 42 -9.00 1.11 17.45
C ALA A 42 -7.89 1.24 18.52
N GLU A 43 -6.79 0.49 18.36
CA GLU A 43 -5.66 0.47 19.28
C GLU A 43 -4.68 1.64 19.03
N PRO A 44 -4.43 2.52 20.01
CA PRO A 44 -3.48 3.63 19.86
C PRO A 44 -2.06 3.19 19.50
N ALA A 45 -1.61 2.04 20.04
CA ALA A 45 -0.30 1.49 19.75
C ALA A 45 -0.13 1.14 18.26
N HIS A 46 -1.18 0.58 17.62
CA HIS A 46 -1.17 0.24 16.20
C HIS A 46 -1.15 1.50 15.32
N ARG A 47 -1.90 2.57 15.68
CA ARG A 47 -1.85 3.86 14.97
C ARG A 47 -0.47 4.50 15.06
N LYS A 48 0.18 4.47 16.23
CA LYS A 48 1.55 4.96 16.42
C LYS A 48 2.57 4.18 15.57
N ALA A 49 2.45 2.86 15.53
CA ALA A 49 3.29 2.00 14.70
C ALA A 49 3.08 2.31 13.21
N LEU A 50 1.84 2.50 12.77
CA LEU A 50 1.49 2.89 11.41
C LEU A 50 2.10 4.25 11.03
N LEU A 51 2.00 5.27 11.88
CA LEU A 51 2.62 6.59 11.64
C LEU A 51 4.13 6.48 11.44
N ARG A 52 4.80 5.68 12.28
CA ARG A 52 6.24 5.44 12.18
C ARG A 52 6.61 4.80 10.83
N TRP A 53 5.85 3.77 10.41
CA TRP A 53 6.07 3.11 9.15
C TRP A 53 5.78 4.03 7.94
N LEU A 54 4.66 4.78 7.94
CA LEU A 54 4.33 5.74 6.89
C LEU A 54 5.45 6.78 6.70
N ASN A 55 6.02 7.27 7.79
CA ASN A 55 7.12 8.24 7.72
C ASN A 55 8.42 7.61 7.21
N ALA A 56 8.72 6.36 7.58
CA ALA A 56 9.83 5.61 7.00
C ALA A 56 9.63 5.36 5.49
N ALA A 57 8.37 5.17 5.07
CA ALA A 57 7.96 5.06 3.67
C ALA A 57 7.83 6.42 2.94
N GLY A 58 8.30 7.52 3.54
CA GLY A 58 8.43 8.83 2.91
C GLY A 58 7.20 9.75 2.95
N CYS A 59 6.18 9.44 3.77
CA CYS A 59 4.94 10.23 3.80
C CYS A 59 5.08 11.59 4.52
N ARG A 60 6.12 11.78 5.35
CA ARG A 60 6.46 13.06 6.01
C ARG A 60 5.32 13.67 6.81
N ILE A 61 4.57 12.84 7.55
CA ILE A 61 3.51 13.27 8.45
C ILE A 61 4.17 13.82 9.72
N ARG A 62 3.84 15.07 10.10
CA ARG A 62 4.42 15.70 11.27
C ARG A 62 3.93 15.02 12.56
N TYR A 63 4.86 14.67 13.45
CA TYR A 63 4.53 14.25 14.81
C TYR A 63 4.04 15.43 15.64
N PRO A 64 2.98 15.26 16.47
CA PRO A 64 2.58 16.31 17.42
C PRO A 64 3.69 16.54 18.46
N LYS A 65 3.82 17.77 18.95
CA LYS A 65 4.64 18.07 20.12
C LYS A 65 3.88 17.75 21.40
N PRO A 66 4.57 17.59 22.54
CA PRO A 66 3.90 17.43 23.83
C PRO A 66 2.88 18.55 24.07
N GLY A 67 1.63 18.19 24.38
CA GLY A 67 0.52 19.12 24.60
C GLY A 67 -0.18 19.63 23.32
N GLU A 68 0.29 19.29 22.12
CA GLU A 68 -0.47 19.57 20.90
C GLU A 68 -1.52 18.48 20.64
N PRO A 69 -2.66 18.82 20.01
CA PRO A 69 -3.60 17.82 19.48
C PRO A 69 -2.90 16.87 18.51
N ASP A 70 -3.37 15.62 18.47
CA ASP A 70 -2.91 14.60 17.51
C ASP A 70 -4.00 14.27 16.47
N PRO A 71 -4.11 15.09 15.40
CA PRO A 71 -5.13 14.86 14.39
C PRO A 71 -4.98 13.51 13.67
N PHE A 72 -3.75 12.95 13.60
CA PHE A 72 -3.52 11.64 13.01
C PHE A 72 -4.17 10.55 13.85
N ASP A 73 -3.92 10.52 15.15
CA ASP A 73 -4.45 9.52 16.05
C ASP A 73 -5.99 9.56 16.08
N GLU A 74 -6.56 10.74 16.29
CA GLU A 74 -8.00 10.95 16.36
C GLU A 74 -8.70 10.65 15.01
N GLY A 75 -8.12 11.16 13.92
CA GLY A 75 -8.65 10.98 12.56
C GLY A 75 -8.67 9.52 12.12
N LEU A 76 -7.58 8.79 12.33
CA LEU A 76 -7.52 7.37 11.97
C LEU A 76 -8.44 6.50 12.84
N ALA A 77 -8.55 6.80 14.14
CA ALA A 77 -9.48 6.10 15.02
C ALA A 77 -10.95 6.33 14.58
N ALA A 78 -11.29 7.54 14.16
CA ALA A 78 -12.63 7.87 13.66
C ALA A 78 -12.92 7.15 12.33
N TRP A 79 -12.00 7.22 11.36
CA TRP A 79 -12.13 6.55 10.07
C TRP A 79 -12.25 5.03 10.25
N TRP A 80 -11.44 4.42 11.12
CA TRP A 80 -11.48 2.99 11.37
C TRP A 80 -12.82 2.50 11.91
N ARG A 81 -13.42 3.23 12.84
CA ARG A 81 -14.75 2.91 13.37
C ARG A 81 -15.84 2.91 12.30
N SER A 82 -15.71 3.75 11.27
CA SER A 82 -16.71 3.86 10.20
C SER A 82 -16.44 2.94 9.01
N ARG A 83 -15.17 2.61 8.72
CA ARG A 83 -14.76 1.94 7.48
C ARG A 83 -13.87 0.71 7.65
N GLY A 84 -13.36 0.46 8.84
CA GLY A 84 -12.42 -0.66 9.07
C GLY A 84 -13.00 -2.02 8.71
N ALA A 85 -14.31 -2.23 8.93
CA ALA A 85 -15.00 -3.46 8.59
C ALA A 85 -15.26 -3.64 7.07
N ASP A 86 -15.22 -2.56 6.30
CA ASP A 86 -15.48 -2.59 4.85
C ASP A 86 -14.25 -3.06 4.05
N LEU A 87 -13.07 -3.13 4.68
CA LEU A 87 -11.84 -3.55 4.03
C LEU A 87 -11.85 -5.06 3.76
N PRO A 88 -11.69 -5.52 2.51
CA PRO A 88 -11.71 -6.93 2.17
C PRO A 88 -10.55 -7.69 2.80
N HIS A 89 -10.79 -8.98 3.13
CA HIS A 89 -9.81 -9.90 3.75
C HIS A 89 -9.35 -11.01 2.79
N ARG A 90 -9.57 -10.84 1.48
CA ARG A 90 -9.18 -11.80 0.45
C ARG A 90 -7.87 -11.39 -0.23
N ALA A 91 -7.25 -12.29 -0.98
CA ALA A 91 -6.05 -11.96 -1.75
C ALA A 91 -6.36 -10.92 -2.85
N LEU A 92 -5.33 -10.16 -3.27
CA LEU A 92 -5.46 -9.18 -4.36
C LEU A 92 -6.09 -9.81 -5.63
N ALA A 93 -5.67 -11.03 -6.00
CA ALA A 93 -6.18 -11.72 -7.18
C ALA A 93 -7.68 -12.13 -7.08
N GLU A 94 -8.24 -12.15 -5.88
CA GLU A 94 -9.65 -12.50 -5.62
C GLU A 94 -10.57 -11.28 -5.53
N LEU A 95 -10.05 -10.05 -5.62
CA LEU A 95 -10.88 -8.84 -5.54
C LEU A 95 -11.91 -8.83 -6.68
N THR A 96 -13.15 -8.49 -6.35
CA THR A 96 -14.21 -8.24 -7.32
C THR A 96 -14.24 -6.78 -7.76
N ASP A 97 -14.99 -6.45 -8.80
CA ASP A 97 -15.18 -5.05 -9.19
C ASP A 97 -15.93 -4.26 -8.10
N ALA A 98 -16.89 -4.89 -7.42
CA ALA A 98 -17.56 -4.26 -6.27
C ALA A 98 -16.59 -3.97 -5.11
N ASP A 99 -15.66 -4.88 -4.80
CA ASP A 99 -14.62 -4.60 -3.80
C ASP A 99 -13.78 -3.39 -4.22
N THR A 100 -13.36 -3.31 -5.48
CA THR A 100 -12.50 -2.21 -5.94
C THR A 100 -13.22 -0.87 -5.98
N ASP A 101 -14.51 -0.84 -6.29
CA ASP A 101 -15.33 0.37 -6.23
C ASP A 101 -15.47 0.87 -4.78
N ALA A 102 -15.82 -0.02 -3.84
CA ALA A 102 -15.90 0.31 -2.42
C ALA A 102 -14.56 0.79 -1.86
N LEU A 103 -13.44 0.23 -2.32
CA LEU A 103 -12.09 0.66 -1.96
C LEU A 103 -11.79 2.08 -2.44
N GLY A 104 -12.33 2.52 -3.58
CA GLY A 104 -12.21 3.89 -4.05
C GLY A 104 -12.83 4.90 -3.07
N ASP A 105 -14.01 4.59 -2.54
CA ASP A 105 -14.68 5.41 -1.53
C ASP A 105 -13.91 5.42 -0.20
N CYS A 106 -13.52 4.23 0.31
CA CYS A 106 -12.71 4.11 1.51
C CYS A 106 -11.40 4.90 1.42
N PHE A 107 -10.74 4.84 0.26
CA PHE A 107 -9.51 5.59 -0.01
C PHE A 107 -9.75 7.11 0.02
N THR A 108 -10.82 7.58 -0.62
CA THR A 108 -11.14 9.02 -0.69
C THR A 108 -11.35 9.59 0.71
N GLU A 109 -12.11 8.89 1.54
CA GLU A 109 -12.35 9.30 2.91
C GLU A 109 -11.07 9.26 3.75
N LEU A 110 -10.26 8.19 3.62
CA LEU A 110 -9.00 8.09 4.35
C LEU A 110 -8.02 9.19 3.92
N ALA A 111 -7.92 9.49 2.64
CA ALA A 111 -7.05 10.55 2.13
C ALA A 111 -7.46 11.94 2.66
N GLY A 112 -8.75 12.16 2.90
CA GLY A 112 -9.29 13.39 3.50
C GLY A 112 -9.18 13.47 5.02
N THR A 113 -8.82 12.38 5.70
CA THR A 113 -8.74 12.32 7.16
C THR A 113 -7.68 13.29 7.72
N PRO A 114 -7.97 14.04 8.78
CA PRO A 114 -6.99 14.88 9.47
C PRO A 114 -5.74 14.08 9.87
N ALA A 115 -4.54 14.61 9.62
CA ALA A 115 -3.31 13.89 9.91
C ALA A 115 -2.19 14.74 10.54
N ALA A 116 -2.21 16.05 10.41
CA ALA A 116 -1.19 16.89 11.02
C ALA A 116 -1.67 18.34 11.15
N LEU A 117 -1.01 19.09 12.03
CA LEU A 117 -1.12 20.55 12.06
C LEU A 117 0.03 21.18 11.27
N SER A 118 -0.28 22.17 10.43
CA SER A 118 0.74 22.97 9.78
C SER A 118 1.48 23.83 10.82
N PRO A 119 2.80 23.71 10.94
CA PRO A 119 3.55 24.51 11.93
C PRO A 119 3.50 26.00 11.64
N ALA A 120 3.32 26.39 10.38
CA ALA A 120 3.30 27.79 9.96
C ALA A 120 1.93 28.47 10.16
N THR A 121 0.82 27.70 10.05
CA THR A 121 -0.54 28.29 10.02
C THR A 121 -1.49 27.72 11.05
N GLY A 122 -1.11 26.65 11.76
CA GLY A 122 -2.01 25.92 12.66
C GLY A 122 -3.15 25.16 11.95
N ARG A 123 -3.25 25.25 10.62
CA ARG A 123 -4.32 24.59 9.88
C ARG A 123 -4.12 23.07 9.86
N VAL A 124 -5.22 22.34 9.94
CA VAL A 124 -5.24 20.90 9.79
C VAL A 124 -4.87 20.53 8.34
N ARG A 125 -3.97 19.56 8.19
CA ARG A 125 -3.59 18.95 6.91
C ARG A 125 -4.16 17.55 6.87
N ALA A 126 -4.74 17.20 5.74
CA ALA A 126 -5.22 15.84 5.46
C ALA A 126 -4.04 14.85 5.29
N LEU A 127 -4.34 13.57 5.44
CA LEU A 127 -3.40 12.47 5.24
C LEU A 127 -2.81 12.47 3.81
N GLY A 128 -3.66 12.73 2.84
CA GLY A 128 -3.30 12.78 1.43
C GLY A 128 -3.22 11.40 0.76
N PRO A 129 -3.25 11.39 -0.59
CA PRO A 129 -3.45 10.15 -1.36
C PRO A 129 -2.30 9.14 -1.26
N THR A 130 -1.05 9.60 -1.19
CA THR A 130 0.10 8.68 -1.06
C THR A 130 0.11 7.98 0.29
N ALA A 131 -0.15 8.71 1.38
CA ALA A 131 -0.18 8.12 2.72
C ALA A 131 -1.41 7.22 2.91
N ALA A 132 -2.57 7.58 2.34
CA ALA A 132 -3.77 6.77 2.37
C ALA A 132 -3.57 5.41 1.68
N ALA A 133 -2.99 5.38 0.47
CA ALA A 133 -2.70 4.14 -0.23
C ALA A 133 -1.74 3.23 0.53
N LYS A 134 -0.68 3.80 1.13
CA LYS A 134 0.25 3.06 1.96
C LYS A 134 -0.39 2.57 3.25
N ALA A 135 -1.24 3.38 3.90
CA ALA A 135 -1.98 2.96 5.08
C ALA A 135 -2.93 1.80 4.78
N LEU A 136 -3.69 1.85 3.69
CA LEU A 136 -4.56 0.76 3.26
C LEU A 136 -3.77 -0.53 3.00
N HIS A 137 -2.61 -0.43 2.33
CA HIS A 137 -1.71 -1.59 2.19
C HIS A 137 -1.25 -2.12 3.54
N ALA A 138 -0.85 -1.28 4.48
CA ALA A 138 -0.42 -1.72 5.80
C ALA A 138 -1.53 -2.43 6.58
N LEU A 139 -2.79 -2.05 6.37
CA LEU A 139 -3.96 -2.69 6.97
C LEU A 139 -4.32 -4.03 6.32
N ARG A 140 -4.06 -4.18 5.02
CA ARG A 140 -4.39 -5.39 4.23
C ARG A 140 -3.26 -5.70 3.24
N PRO A 141 -2.08 -6.14 3.73
CA PRO A 141 -0.88 -6.24 2.90
C PRO A 141 -0.97 -7.29 1.78
N HIS A 142 -1.78 -8.34 1.97
CA HIS A 142 -2.00 -9.38 0.95
C HIS A 142 -3.12 -9.04 -0.06
N THR A 143 -3.86 -7.95 0.21
CA THR A 143 -5.05 -7.56 -0.55
C THR A 143 -4.82 -6.29 -1.36
N LEU A 144 -4.19 -5.25 -0.76
CA LEU A 144 -4.18 -3.90 -1.30
C LEU A 144 -2.81 -3.48 -1.80
N MET A 145 -2.76 -3.05 -3.05
CA MET A 145 -1.55 -2.55 -3.69
C MET A 145 -1.35 -1.05 -3.35
N PRO A 146 -0.20 -0.65 -2.77
CA PRO A 146 0.09 0.75 -2.52
C PRO A 146 0.55 1.47 -3.79
N TRP A 147 0.66 2.79 -3.72
CA TRP A 147 1.30 3.62 -4.72
C TRP A 147 2.06 4.80 -4.12
N ASP A 148 2.89 5.44 -4.92
CA ASP A 148 3.37 6.81 -4.69
C ASP A 148 2.78 7.79 -5.73
N GLU A 149 3.15 9.07 -5.62
CA GLU A 149 2.65 10.12 -6.52
C GLU A 149 3.03 9.87 -7.97
N ALA A 150 4.26 9.43 -8.24
CA ALA A 150 4.75 9.20 -9.60
C ALA A 150 4.04 8.01 -10.25
N ILE A 151 3.83 6.92 -9.49
CA ILE A 151 3.10 5.74 -9.94
C ILE A 151 1.65 6.11 -10.29
N ALA A 152 0.95 6.80 -9.41
CA ALA A 152 -0.44 7.19 -9.63
C ALA A 152 -0.58 8.13 -10.85
N ALA A 153 0.28 9.13 -10.96
CA ALA A 153 0.29 10.05 -12.09
C ALA A 153 0.58 9.35 -13.43
N HIS A 154 1.57 8.45 -13.44
CA HIS A 154 1.97 7.73 -14.65
C HIS A 154 0.90 6.74 -15.13
N LEU A 155 0.35 5.94 -14.22
CA LEU A 155 -0.57 4.85 -14.58
C LEU A 155 -2.03 5.32 -14.73
N HIS A 156 -2.45 6.36 -14.02
CA HIS A 156 -3.85 6.75 -13.93
C HIS A 156 -4.13 8.22 -14.27
N GLY A 157 -3.11 9.08 -14.31
CA GLY A 157 -3.27 10.52 -14.56
C GLY A 157 -3.94 11.29 -13.42
N ALA A 158 -4.34 10.61 -12.34
CA ALA A 158 -5.04 11.15 -11.18
C ALA A 158 -4.64 10.42 -9.90
N ARG A 159 -5.06 10.96 -8.73
CA ARG A 159 -4.77 10.38 -7.40
C ARG A 159 -6.02 10.36 -6.51
N ASP A 160 -7.18 10.28 -7.10
CA ASP A 160 -8.48 10.19 -6.44
C ASP A 160 -8.92 8.73 -6.22
N GLY A 161 -10.13 8.55 -5.68
CA GLY A 161 -10.69 7.23 -5.42
C GLY A 161 -10.90 6.39 -6.67
N ALA A 162 -11.30 7.01 -7.78
CA ALA A 162 -11.49 6.31 -9.06
C ALA A 162 -10.15 5.78 -9.59
N ALA A 163 -9.09 6.58 -9.51
CA ALA A 163 -7.74 6.18 -9.86
C ALA A 163 -7.22 5.05 -8.93
N TYR A 164 -7.53 5.11 -7.62
CA TYR A 164 -7.16 4.05 -6.68
C TYR A 164 -7.89 2.75 -6.96
N ALA A 165 -9.20 2.79 -7.25
CA ALA A 165 -9.96 1.63 -7.68
C ALA A 165 -9.37 1.00 -8.96
N ALA A 166 -9.02 1.83 -9.95
CA ALA A 166 -8.37 1.37 -11.19
C ALA A 166 -6.99 0.73 -10.90
N HIS A 167 -6.25 1.26 -9.92
CA HIS A 167 -4.96 0.70 -9.49
C HIS A 167 -5.12 -0.69 -8.87
N GLN A 168 -6.14 -0.90 -8.04
CA GLN A 168 -6.42 -2.22 -7.48
C GLN A 168 -6.85 -3.22 -8.56
N ARG A 169 -7.66 -2.81 -9.55
CA ARG A 169 -8.02 -3.66 -10.71
C ARG A 169 -6.79 -4.07 -11.50
N LEU A 170 -5.90 -3.12 -11.81
CA LEU A 170 -4.64 -3.41 -12.50
C LEU A 170 -3.78 -4.41 -11.72
N GLY A 171 -3.63 -4.20 -10.41
CA GLY A 171 -2.91 -5.11 -9.52
C GLY A 171 -3.54 -6.51 -9.47
N ARG A 172 -4.86 -6.60 -9.37
CA ARG A 172 -5.63 -7.85 -9.43
C ARG A 172 -5.34 -8.62 -10.71
N ASP A 173 -5.43 -7.95 -11.85
CA ASP A 173 -5.27 -8.59 -13.16
C ASP A 173 -3.81 -9.07 -13.36
N TRP A 174 -2.83 -8.33 -12.89
CA TRP A 174 -1.43 -8.76 -12.85
C TRP A 174 -1.22 -9.95 -11.92
N ALA A 175 -1.75 -9.89 -10.70
CA ALA A 175 -1.63 -10.97 -9.71
C ALA A 175 -2.25 -12.27 -10.23
N ALA A 176 -3.48 -12.21 -10.77
CA ALA A 176 -4.16 -13.37 -11.32
C ALA A 176 -3.38 -14.03 -12.46
N ARG A 177 -2.82 -13.23 -13.37
CA ARG A 177 -2.00 -13.73 -14.48
C ARG A 177 -0.71 -14.37 -13.98
N LEU A 178 0.05 -13.72 -13.11
CA LEU A 178 1.31 -14.23 -12.57
C LEU A 178 1.12 -15.56 -11.82
N LEU A 179 0.08 -15.66 -11.00
CA LEU A 179 -0.26 -16.88 -10.27
C LEU A 179 -0.67 -17.99 -11.22
N SER A 180 -1.48 -17.69 -12.25
CA SER A 180 -1.86 -18.66 -13.29
C SER A 180 -0.65 -19.17 -14.08
N GLU A 181 0.27 -18.30 -14.49
CA GLU A 181 1.53 -18.68 -15.15
C GLU A 181 2.39 -19.60 -14.27
N ALA A 182 2.38 -19.38 -12.96
CA ALA A 182 3.04 -20.24 -11.98
C ALA A 182 2.24 -21.50 -11.60
N ARG A 183 1.06 -21.71 -12.18
CA ARG A 183 0.12 -22.82 -11.89
C ARG A 183 -0.35 -22.82 -10.42
N LEU A 184 -0.53 -21.65 -9.85
CA LEU A 184 -1.04 -21.42 -8.50
C LEU A 184 -2.47 -20.85 -8.57
N GLY A 185 -3.22 -21.03 -7.47
CA GLY A 185 -4.55 -20.44 -7.32
C GLY A 185 -4.50 -18.96 -6.92
N PRO A 186 -5.67 -18.32 -6.76
CA PRO A 186 -5.73 -16.88 -6.49
C PRO A 186 -5.66 -16.51 -4.99
N ARG A 187 -5.54 -17.46 -4.08
CA ARG A 187 -5.64 -17.28 -2.62
C ARG A 187 -4.38 -16.67 -2.01
N ILE A 188 -4.47 -16.24 -0.77
CA ILE A 188 -3.32 -15.71 -0.02
C ILE A 188 -2.21 -16.74 0.10
N GLU A 189 -2.54 -18.01 0.36
CA GLU A 189 -1.57 -19.11 0.46
C GLU A 189 -0.80 -19.32 -0.85
N ASP A 190 -1.49 -19.21 -1.98
CA ASP A 190 -0.89 -19.31 -3.32
C ASP A 190 0.05 -18.13 -3.59
N ALA A 191 -0.35 -16.92 -3.21
CA ALA A 191 0.50 -15.72 -3.32
C ALA A 191 1.74 -15.81 -2.42
N LEU A 192 1.65 -16.43 -1.25
CA LEU A 192 2.79 -16.73 -0.38
C LEU A 192 3.72 -17.79 -1.00
N ALA A 193 3.16 -18.87 -1.58
CA ALA A 193 3.94 -19.86 -2.32
C ALA A 193 4.66 -19.23 -3.52
N PHE A 194 3.99 -18.31 -4.23
CA PHE A 194 4.62 -17.54 -5.31
C PHE A 194 5.78 -16.68 -4.81
N ALA A 195 5.66 -16.07 -3.63
CA ALA A 195 6.75 -15.28 -3.02
C ALA A 195 8.00 -16.13 -2.74
N GLU A 196 7.83 -17.41 -2.34
CA GLU A 196 8.93 -18.37 -2.23
C GLU A 196 9.60 -18.63 -3.59
N VAL A 197 8.81 -18.86 -4.64
CA VAL A 197 9.31 -19.11 -6.00
C VAL A 197 10.15 -17.93 -6.51
N VAL A 198 9.74 -16.69 -6.24
CA VAL A 198 10.48 -15.49 -6.66
C VAL A 198 11.65 -15.14 -5.72
N GLY A 199 11.87 -15.93 -4.66
CA GLY A 199 12.98 -15.76 -3.72
C GLY A 199 12.77 -14.61 -2.71
N ARG A 200 11.53 -14.29 -2.40
CA ARG A 200 11.18 -13.26 -1.39
C ARG A 200 10.09 -13.78 -0.43
N PRO A 201 10.41 -14.82 0.36
CA PRO A 201 9.47 -15.40 1.31
C PRO A 201 8.84 -14.33 2.21
N ALA A 202 7.57 -14.52 2.52
CA ALA A 202 6.76 -13.61 3.32
C ALA A 202 6.54 -12.20 2.77
N ARG A 203 7.07 -11.84 1.57
CA ARG A 203 6.77 -10.53 0.97
C ARG A 203 5.40 -10.57 0.28
N PRO A 204 4.45 -9.71 0.65
CA PRO A 204 3.12 -9.71 0.02
C PRO A 204 3.19 -9.43 -1.48
N LEU A 205 2.41 -10.16 -2.29
CA LEU A 205 2.36 -9.95 -3.74
C LEU A 205 1.99 -8.51 -4.13
N PRO A 206 1.01 -7.83 -3.48
CA PRO A 206 0.75 -6.42 -3.74
C PRO A 206 1.98 -5.53 -3.59
N LYS A 207 2.85 -5.81 -2.60
CA LYS A 207 4.09 -5.05 -2.40
C LYS A 207 5.14 -5.36 -3.46
N MET A 208 5.23 -6.59 -3.93
CA MET A 208 6.14 -6.94 -5.04
C MET A 208 5.75 -6.22 -6.34
N LEU A 209 4.46 -6.08 -6.61
CA LEU A 209 3.95 -5.31 -7.74
C LEU A 209 4.25 -3.81 -7.61
N ASP A 210 4.12 -3.25 -6.40
CA ASP A 210 4.52 -1.87 -6.11
C ASP A 210 6.04 -1.65 -6.28
N ASP A 211 6.87 -2.60 -5.83
CA ASP A 211 8.33 -2.55 -6.04
C ASP A 211 8.69 -2.49 -7.52
N TYR A 212 7.98 -3.26 -8.35
CA TYR A 212 8.14 -3.20 -9.79
C TYR A 212 7.74 -1.84 -10.35
N CYS A 213 6.58 -1.30 -9.97
CA CYS A 213 6.14 0.02 -10.41
C CYS A 213 7.10 1.12 -9.95
N TYR A 214 7.60 1.05 -8.71
CA TYR A 214 8.58 2.00 -8.18
C TYR A 214 9.85 2.04 -9.03
N LEU A 215 10.41 0.88 -9.36
CA LEU A 215 11.64 0.81 -10.15
C LEU A 215 11.41 1.26 -11.60
N ALA A 216 10.29 0.89 -12.19
CA ALA A 216 9.98 1.20 -13.57
C ALA A 216 9.65 2.69 -13.79
N ILE A 217 8.98 3.32 -12.80
CA ILE A 217 8.42 4.67 -12.94
C ILE A 217 9.19 5.67 -12.08
N THR A 218 9.22 5.46 -10.75
CA THR A 218 9.71 6.44 -9.79
C THR A 218 11.24 6.53 -9.80
N ALA A 219 11.92 5.39 -9.84
CA ALA A 219 13.38 5.35 -9.91
C ALA A 219 13.94 5.58 -11.32
N GLY A 220 13.10 5.65 -12.35
CA GLY A 220 13.50 5.83 -13.74
C GLY A 220 14.42 4.74 -14.29
N ALA A 221 14.42 3.58 -13.66
CA ALA A 221 15.31 2.46 -13.93
C ALA A 221 14.50 1.23 -14.32
N GLY A 222 13.61 1.39 -15.32
CA GLY A 222 12.82 0.27 -15.82
C GLY A 222 13.70 -0.95 -16.12
N PRO A 223 13.18 -2.18 -15.86
CA PRO A 223 13.89 -3.38 -16.28
C PRO A 223 14.01 -3.33 -17.80
N THR A 224 15.23 -3.25 -18.29
CA THR A 224 15.53 -3.48 -19.73
C THR A 224 15.25 -4.94 -20.00
N PRO A 225 14.39 -5.28 -20.98
CA PRO A 225 14.26 -6.66 -21.42
C PRO A 225 15.63 -7.10 -21.97
N THR A 226 16.18 -8.18 -21.44
CA THR A 226 17.31 -8.91 -22.03
C THR A 226 16.83 -9.73 -23.20
#